data_f41c9fdf89692415a792884c3af82301
#
_entry.id   f41c9fdf89692415a792884c3af82301
#
_cell.length_a   1.000
_cell.length_b   1.000
_cell.length_c   1.000
_cell.angle_alpha   90.00
_cell.angle_beta   90.00
_cell.angle_gamma   90.00
#
_symmetry.space_group_name_H-M   'P 1'
#
loop_
_entity.id
_entity.type
_entity.pdbx_description
1 polymer ?
#
loop_
_entity_poly.entity_id
_entity_poly.type
_entity_poly.pdbx_seq_one_letter_code
_entity_poly.pdbx_strand_id
1 'polypeptide(L)'
;MTTLTIALSGGDRQPLELIGKMANRHGLIAGATGTGKTVTLRKMAESFSNIGVPVFLVDVKGDLSGICRAGDGAGKVGERMAEFGLDGSDYLQGFPVRFWDVFGETGIPVRVTVSEMGPMLLSRLMNLNDTQEGLLNLVFKVADDKGWHLIDLKDLRGMLQYVADHAKEYRTQYGNVSAASVGAIQRQLLVLEKEGAEQFFGEPELNLQDWLQSEGGKGVINILNSEKLMRSPRMYSAFLLWFLAELFETLPEVGDADKPKFVMFFDEAHLMFDNAAPALVEQVEQVVRLIRSKGVGVYFVTQNPLDLPDSILGQLGNRVQHALRAFTPRDQKAVKAAAETFRSNPKLNVAEAIIELGVGEALVSFLDEKGMPGIVERAFVLPPQSQLAPLAAEERGSLFQNDILYRHYKDAVDNFSAYEALQQLAAEQTQAEQAAGAEKAAQQAQAQAEAAQPAKPGLVEGFLGGLFGGRKKANQGLGYNVADSIGSQINRQVTNAISRSVMGVIKNMLK
;
A
#
# COMPACT_ATOMS: atom_id res chain seq x y z
N MET A 1 16.06 -22.46 25.60
CA MET A 1 15.89 -21.05 25.28
C MET A 1 16.66 -20.79 24.00
N THR A 2 16.04 -20.23 22.98
CA THR A 2 16.68 -19.93 21.69
C THR A 2 17.46 -18.64 21.82
N THR A 3 18.76 -18.66 21.49
CA THR A 3 19.62 -17.47 21.47
C THR A 3 20.26 -17.31 20.09
N LEU A 4 20.55 -16.08 19.71
CA LEU A 4 21.16 -15.70 18.44
C LEU A 4 22.47 -14.94 18.73
N THR A 5 23.59 -15.53 18.46
CA THR A 5 24.89 -14.86 18.59
C THR A 5 25.07 -13.85 17.46
N ILE A 6 25.07 -12.58 17.80
CA ILE A 6 25.18 -11.47 16.82
C ILE A 6 26.59 -10.87 16.82
N ALA A 7 27.23 -10.80 17.97
CA ALA A 7 28.54 -10.19 18.13
C ALA A 7 29.38 -10.89 19.20
N LEU A 8 30.67 -10.59 19.24
CA LEU A 8 31.57 -11.00 20.31
C LEU A 8 32.07 -9.78 21.06
N SER A 9 32.14 -9.85 22.40
CA SER A 9 32.65 -8.75 23.24
C SER A 9 34.08 -8.37 22.84
N GLY A 10 34.42 -7.10 22.98
CA GLY A 10 35.73 -6.58 22.58
C GLY A 10 36.90 -7.05 23.45
N GLY A 11 36.62 -7.44 24.70
CA GLY A 11 37.64 -7.86 25.66
C GLY A 11 37.95 -9.34 25.58
N ASP A 12 37.03 -10.17 26.04
CA ASP A 12 37.22 -11.61 26.25
C ASP A 12 36.56 -12.47 25.17
N ARG A 13 36.05 -11.86 24.12
CA ARG A 13 35.37 -12.52 22.98
C ARG A 13 34.15 -13.36 23.37
N GLN A 14 33.50 -13.01 24.48
CA GLN A 14 32.27 -13.68 24.86
C GLN A 14 31.14 -13.39 23.88
N PRO A 15 30.28 -14.35 23.57
CA PRO A 15 29.15 -14.15 22.68
C PRO A 15 28.15 -13.16 23.29
N LEU A 16 27.76 -12.17 22.48
CA LEU A 16 26.64 -11.29 22.78
C LEU A 16 25.42 -11.79 22.03
N GLU A 17 24.47 -12.30 22.79
CA GLU A 17 23.35 -13.05 22.30
C GLU A 17 22.05 -12.27 22.41
N LEU A 18 21.29 -12.23 21.31
CA LEU A 18 19.90 -11.80 21.29
C LEU A 18 19.03 -12.99 21.68
N ILE A 19 18.30 -12.87 22.77
CA ILE A 19 17.37 -13.89 23.24
C ILE A 19 16.14 -13.92 22.33
N GLY A 20 15.82 -15.08 21.74
CA GLY A 20 14.71 -15.25 20.81
C GLY A 20 13.37 -14.75 21.38
N LYS A 21 13.07 -15.10 22.62
CA LYS A 21 11.87 -14.62 23.33
C LYS A 21 11.79 -13.09 23.46
N MET A 22 12.94 -12.39 23.43
CA MET A 22 13.02 -10.93 23.56
C MET A 22 13.17 -10.22 22.20
N ALA A 23 13.25 -10.97 21.11
CA ALA A 23 13.44 -10.40 19.79
C ALA A 23 12.19 -9.65 19.27
N ASN A 24 10.99 -9.98 19.74
CA ASN A 24 9.75 -9.25 19.46
C ASN A 24 9.62 -7.93 20.26
N ARG A 25 10.61 -7.58 21.08
CA ARG A 25 10.68 -6.29 21.78
C ARG A 25 11.45 -5.25 20.98
N HIS A 26 11.46 -5.43 19.69
CA HIS A 26 11.98 -4.53 18.68
C HIS A 26 13.46 -4.15 18.87
N GLY A 27 14.02 -3.44 17.90
CA GLY A 27 15.43 -3.07 17.99
C GLY A 27 15.81 -1.91 17.07
N LEU A 28 17.00 -1.39 17.35
CA LEU A 28 17.64 -0.31 16.59
C LEU A 28 19.04 -0.73 16.16
N ILE A 29 19.35 -0.54 14.89
CA ILE A 29 20.70 -0.60 14.34
C ILE A 29 21.05 0.79 13.83
N ALA A 30 21.92 1.51 14.53
CA ALA A 30 22.24 2.88 14.15
C ALA A 30 23.76 3.06 13.89
N GLY A 31 24.12 4.08 13.09
CA GLY A 31 25.52 4.40 12.81
C GLY A 31 25.71 5.10 11.48
N ALA A 32 26.82 5.78 11.30
CA ALA A 32 27.15 6.49 10.07
C ALA A 32 27.28 5.54 8.86
N THR A 33 27.23 6.09 7.64
CA THR A 33 27.43 5.30 6.41
C THR A 33 28.82 4.64 6.40
N GLY A 34 28.85 3.35 6.02
CA GLY A 34 30.09 2.57 5.90
C GLY A 34 30.64 2.01 7.22
N THR A 35 29.92 2.09 8.34
CA THR A 35 30.36 1.60 9.66
C THR A 35 30.01 0.13 9.91
N GLY A 36 29.14 -0.47 9.11
CA GLY A 36 28.76 -1.89 9.22
C GLY A 36 27.30 -2.18 9.50
N LYS A 37 26.38 -1.17 9.43
CA LYS A 37 24.94 -1.38 9.65
C LYS A 37 24.33 -2.48 8.80
N THR A 38 24.57 -2.46 7.48
CA THR A 38 24.04 -3.47 6.55
C THR A 38 24.57 -4.88 6.86
N VAL A 39 25.82 -4.98 7.34
CA VAL A 39 26.41 -6.24 7.80
C VAL A 39 25.67 -6.76 9.03
N THR A 40 25.39 -5.88 9.99
CA THR A 40 24.63 -6.24 11.21
C THR A 40 23.21 -6.66 10.87
N LEU A 41 22.51 -5.89 9.98
CA LEU A 41 21.19 -6.24 9.49
C LEU A 41 21.18 -7.65 8.87
N ARG A 42 22.12 -7.93 7.95
CA ARG A 42 22.26 -9.25 7.33
C ARG A 42 22.50 -10.34 8.37
N LYS A 43 23.46 -10.15 9.26
CA LYS A 43 23.77 -11.11 10.31
C LYS A 43 22.55 -11.42 11.16
N MET A 44 21.77 -10.42 11.53
CA MET A 44 20.54 -10.63 12.30
C MET A 44 19.47 -11.35 11.47
N ALA A 45 19.24 -10.95 10.22
CA ALA A 45 18.28 -11.60 9.32
C ALA A 45 18.62 -13.08 9.09
N GLU A 46 19.88 -13.39 8.81
CA GLU A 46 20.41 -14.75 8.69
C GLU A 46 20.21 -15.57 9.97
N SER A 47 20.46 -14.95 11.12
CA SER A 47 20.31 -15.61 12.43
C SER A 47 18.85 -15.95 12.71
N PHE A 48 17.90 -15.07 12.39
CA PHE A 48 16.47 -15.37 12.48
C PHE A 48 16.05 -16.47 11.49
N SER A 49 16.50 -16.39 10.25
CA SER A 49 16.23 -17.43 9.25
C SER A 49 16.71 -18.80 9.72
N ASN A 50 17.92 -18.90 10.27
CA ASN A 50 18.49 -20.15 10.78
C ASN A 50 17.65 -20.83 11.87
N ILE A 51 16.92 -20.07 12.66
CA ILE A 51 16.00 -20.63 13.67
C ILE A 51 14.57 -20.82 13.12
N GLY A 52 14.38 -20.73 11.81
CA GLY A 52 13.08 -20.93 11.16
C GLY A 52 12.09 -19.78 11.37
N VAL A 53 12.58 -18.55 11.58
CA VAL A 53 11.76 -17.34 11.69
C VAL A 53 11.81 -16.62 10.35
N PRO A 54 10.66 -16.44 9.67
CA PRO A 54 10.59 -15.65 8.45
C PRO A 54 10.95 -14.19 8.71
N VAL A 55 11.61 -13.58 7.72
CA VAL A 55 12.11 -12.20 7.81
C VAL A 55 11.59 -11.38 6.65
N PHE A 56 11.28 -10.11 6.90
CA PHE A 56 10.97 -9.12 5.88
C PHE A 56 12.02 -8.01 5.92
N LEU A 57 12.55 -7.66 4.76
CA LEU A 57 13.56 -6.62 4.60
C LEU A 57 13.08 -5.57 3.59
N VAL A 58 13.11 -4.30 3.95
CA VAL A 58 12.97 -3.19 3.00
C VAL A 58 14.36 -2.86 2.47
N ASP A 59 14.62 -3.16 1.21
CA ASP A 59 15.90 -2.92 0.54
C ASP A 59 15.83 -1.63 -0.29
N VAL A 60 16.38 -0.55 0.25
CA VAL A 60 16.38 0.78 -0.40
C VAL A 60 17.49 0.92 -1.42
N LYS A 61 18.61 0.19 -1.25
CA LYS A 61 19.82 0.32 -2.06
C LYS A 61 20.02 -0.80 -3.07
N GLY A 62 19.24 -1.87 -2.98
CA GLY A 62 19.38 -3.06 -3.81
C GLY A 62 20.60 -3.93 -3.46
N ASP A 63 21.19 -3.73 -2.27
CA ASP A 63 22.44 -4.37 -1.88
C ASP A 63 22.23 -5.66 -1.05
N LEU A 64 21.00 -6.03 -0.72
CA LEU A 64 20.69 -7.21 0.11
C LEU A 64 20.48 -8.49 -0.69
N SER A 65 20.39 -8.44 -2.01
CA SER A 65 20.05 -9.59 -2.86
C SER A 65 21.03 -10.76 -2.75
N GLY A 66 22.29 -10.52 -2.39
CA GLY A 66 23.30 -11.57 -2.21
C GLY A 66 23.05 -12.55 -1.05
N ILE A 67 22.06 -12.29 -0.18
CA ILE A 67 21.70 -13.16 0.97
C ILE A 67 21.34 -14.60 0.51
N CYS A 68 20.84 -14.77 -0.71
CA CYS A 68 20.51 -16.10 -1.24
C CYS A 68 21.72 -16.97 -1.62
N ARG A 69 22.95 -16.42 -1.64
CA ARG A 69 24.18 -17.12 -1.98
C ARG A 69 25.08 -17.26 -0.75
N ALA A 70 25.83 -18.36 -0.68
CA ALA A 70 26.89 -18.48 0.31
C ALA A 70 27.97 -17.43 0.08
N GLY A 71 28.51 -16.89 1.16
CA GLY A 71 29.68 -16.02 1.09
C GLY A 71 30.92 -16.76 0.54
N ASP A 72 31.85 -16.01 0.00
CA ASP A 72 33.12 -16.56 -0.54
C ASP A 72 34.25 -16.60 0.48
N GLY A 73 34.04 -16.02 1.67
CA GLY A 73 35.08 -15.91 2.71
C GLY A 73 36.29 -15.08 2.32
N ALA A 74 36.16 -14.22 1.29
CA ALA A 74 37.26 -13.38 0.81
C ALA A 74 37.30 -12.00 1.51
N GLY A 75 38.45 -11.33 1.38
CA GLY A 75 38.68 -9.97 1.86
C GLY A 75 38.41 -9.82 3.36
N LYS A 76 37.78 -8.70 3.77
CA LYS A 76 37.54 -8.39 5.18
C LYS A 76 36.63 -9.39 5.89
N VAL A 77 35.75 -10.09 5.17
CA VAL A 77 34.93 -11.16 5.73
C VAL A 77 35.80 -12.33 6.14
N GLY A 78 36.69 -12.80 5.25
CA GLY A 78 37.61 -13.88 5.53
C GLY A 78 38.62 -13.54 6.63
N GLU A 79 39.16 -12.32 6.65
CA GLU A 79 40.02 -11.83 7.73
C GLU A 79 39.31 -11.90 9.09
N ARG A 80 38.05 -11.46 9.14
CA ARG A 80 37.24 -11.49 10.36
C ARG A 80 36.86 -12.90 10.77
N MET A 81 36.57 -13.78 9.80
CA MET A 81 36.31 -15.20 10.07
C MET A 81 37.54 -15.86 10.69
N ALA A 82 38.75 -15.63 10.13
CA ALA A 82 39.97 -16.16 10.68
C ALA A 82 40.27 -15.62 12.10
N GLU A 83 40.02 -14.33 12.35
CA GLU A 83 40.18 -13.69 13.65
C GLU A 83 39.27 -14.32 14.72
N PHE A 84 38.07 -14.78 14.35
CA PHE A 84 37.10 -15.39 15.25
C PHE A 84 37.11 -16.91 15.23
N GLY A 85 37.99 -17.53 14.46
CA GLY A 85 38.12 -19.00 14.38
C GLY A 85 36.89 -19.65 13.72
N LEU A 86 36.21 -18.97 12.80
CA LEU A 86 35.06 -19.47 12.07
C LEU A 86 35.53 -20.30 10.87
N ASP A 87 35.12 -21.57 10.79
CA ASP A 87 35.41 -22.40 9.61
C ASP A 87 34.49 -22.06 8.46
N GLY A 88 35.07 -21.70 7.32
CA GLY A 88 34.31 -21.31 6.14
C GLY A 88 33.42 -22.41 5.58
N SER A 89 33.81 -23.66 5.67
CA SER A 89 33.03 -24.82 5.18
C SER A 89 31.69 -25.00 5.93
N ASP A 90 31.68 -24.70 7.21
CA ASP A 90 30.53 -24.88 8.07
C ASP A 90 29.76 -23.56 8.30
N TYR A 91 30.47 -22.42 8.17
CA TYR A 91 29.88 -21.12 8.48
C TYR A 91 29.17 -20.50 7.29
N LEU A 92 29.78 -20.56 6.09
CA LEU A 92 29.26 -19.84 4.91
C LEU A 92 28.13 -20.61 4.26
N GLN A 93 27.00 -19.93 4.10
CA GLN A 93 25.79 -20.51 3.48
C GLN A 93 24.88 -19.44 2.90
N GLY A 94 24.04 -19.85 1.95
CA GLY A 94 22.94 -19.06 1.45
C GLY A 94 21.64 -19.31 2.20
N PHE A 95 20.67 -18.44 1.99
CA PHE A 95 19.37 -18.48 2.67
C PHE A 95 18.23 -18.52 1.65
N PRO A 96 17.06 -19.06 1.99
CA PRO A 96 15.89 -18.97 1.15
C PRO A 96 15.43 -17.50 1.08
N VAL A 97 15.40 -16.94 -0.13
CA VAL A 97 15.05 -15.53 -0.38
C VAL A 97 13.94 -15.45 -1.40
N ARG A 98 12.98 -14.54 -1.17
CA ARG A 98 12.01 -14.10 -2.16
C ARG A 98 12.13 -12.61 -2.39
N PHE A 99 12.09 -12.21 -3.67
CA PHE A 99 12.17 -10.81 -4.08
C PHE A 99 10.79 -10.30 -4.42
N TRP A 100 10.39 -9.20 -3.79
CA TRP A 100 9.10 -8.55 -3.95
C TRP A 100 9.26 -7.13 -4.47
N ASP A 101 8.29 -6.67 -5.26
CA ASP A 101 8.30 -5.32 -5.82
C ASP A 101 6.86 -4.83 -6.03
N VAL A 102 6.52 -3.68 -5.45
CA VAL A 102 5.19 -3.06 -5.62
C VAL A 102 4.85 -2.79 -7.09
N PHE A 103 5.88 -2.52 -7.91
CA PHE A 103 5.70 -2.26 -9.34
C PHE A 103 5.86 -3.51 -10.23
N GLY A 104 6.27 -4.64 -9.67
CA GLY A 104 6.45 -5.90 -10.39
C GLY A 104 7.59 -5.92 -11.42
N GLU A 105 8.52 -4.96 -11.38
CA GLU A 105 9.60 -4.85 -12.36
C GLU A 105 10.82 -5.72 -12.00
N THR A 106 11.11 -5.82 -10.71
CA THR A 106 12.35 -6.42 -10.19
C THR A 106 12.12 -7.49 -9.13
N GLY A 107 10.89 -7.91 -8.94
CA GLY A 107 10.45 -8.91 -7.98
C GLY A 107 9.03 -9.38 -8.27
N ILE A 108 8.53 -10.25 -7.41
CA ILE A 108 7.14 -10.70 -7.41
C ILE A 108 6.25 -9.51 -7.12
N PRO A 109 5.22 -9.24 -7.94
CA PRO A 109 4.32 -8.11 -7.72
C PRO A 109 3.59 -8.20 -6.38
N VAL A 110 3.48 -7.06 -5.71
CA VAL A 110 2.64 -6.91 -4.50
C VAL A 110 1.42 -6.10 -4.87
N ARG A 111 0.24 -6.70 -4.71
CA ARG A 111 -1.05 -6.03 -4.94
C ARG A 111 -1.95 -6.14 -3.73
N VAL A 112 -2.87 -5.19 -3.62
CA VAL A 112 -3.92 -5.15 -2.61
C VAL A 112 -5.20 -4.65 -3.27
N THR A 113 -6.36 -5.14 -2.86
CA THR A 113 -7.61 -4.58 -3.36
C THR A 113 -7.95 -3.26 -2.63
N VAL A 114 -8.73 -2.41 -3.30
CA VAL A 114 -9.25 -1.20 -2.66
C VAL A 114 -10.11 -1.55 -1.44
N SER A 115 -10.86 -2.67 -1.51
CA SER A 115 -11.65 -3.19 -0.39
C SER A 115 -10.78 -3.53 0.82
N GLU A 116 -9.66 -4.22 0.63
CA GLU A 116 -8.70 -4.56 1.70
C GLU A 116 -8.02 -3.33 2.30
N MET A 117 -7.64 -2.36 1.47
CA MET A 117 -7.11 -1.08 1.97
C MET A 117 -8.14 -0.37 2.86
N GLY A 118 -9.40 -0.44 2.51
CA GLY A 118 -10.50 0.15 3.26
C GLY A 118 -10.55 1.68 3.25
N PRO A 119 -11.71 2.25 3.61
CA PRO A 119 -11.92 3.70 3.53
C PRO A 119 -11.07 4.49 4.52
N MET A 120 -10.77 3.93 5.69
CA MET A 120 -10.00 4.62 6.73
C MET A 120 -8.54 4.84 6.30
N LEU A 121 -7.87 3.79 5.81
CA LEU A 121 -6.47 3.91 5.37
C LEU A 121 -6.36 4.78 4.12
N LEU A 122 -7.31 4.65 3.17
CA LEU A 122 -7.37 5.50 1.99
C LEU A 122 -7.60 6.97 2.36
N SER A 123 -8.47 7.27 3.32
CA SER A 123 -8.70 8.64 3.81
C SER A 123 -7.42 9.26 4.36
N ARG A 124 -6.68 8.50 5.15
CA ARG A 124 -5.38 8.92 5.71
C ARG A 124 -4.34 9.12 4.61
N LEU A 125 -4.23 8.15 3.68
CA LEU A 125 -3.30 8.22 2.55
C LEU A 125 -3.53 9.45 1.67
N MET A 126 -4.79 9.77 1.41
CA MET A 126 -5.21 10.92 0.60
C MET A 126 -5.31 12.22 1.39
N ASN A 127 -5.06 12.19 2.71
CA ASN A 127 -5.18 13.33 3.61
C ASN A 127 -6.56 14.03 3.49
N LEU A 128 -7.64 13.24 3.55
CA LEU A 128 -9.01 13.72 3.45
C LEU A 128 -9.46 14.37 4.75
N ASN A 129 -10.30 15.39 4.64
CA ASN A 129 -10.98 15.95 5.81
C ASN A 129 -12.22 15.12 6.19
N ASP A 130 -12.81 15.37 7.37
CA ASP A 130 -13.93 14.59 7.93
C ASP A 130 -15.12 14.47 6.96
N THR A 131 -15.42 15.50 6.17
CA THR A 131 -16.50 15.49 5.17
C THR A 131 -16.18 14.56 3.99
N GLN A 132 -14.94 14.57 3.54
CA GLN A 132 -14.47 13.72 2.45
C GLN A 132 -14.32 12.27 2.90
N GLU A 133 -13.84 12.05 4.12
CA GLU A 133 -13.78 10.73 4.75
C GLU A 133 -15.18 10.15 4.93
N GLY A 134 -16.15 10.94 5.42
CA GLY A 134 -17.54 10.52 5.52
C GLY A 134 -18.15 10.13 4.16
N LEU A 135 -17.80 10.86 3.09
CA LEU A 135 -18.21 10.50 1.73
C LEU A 135 -17.55 9.20 1.27
N LEU A 136 -16.26 9.01 1.53
CA LEU A 136 -15.55 7.78 1.16
C LEU A 136 -16.15 6.57 1.90
N ASN A 137 -16.44 6.70 3.19
CA ASN A 137 -17.14 5.67 3.97
C ASN A 137 -18.51 5.32 3.37
N LEU A 138 -19.27 6.32 2.92
CA LEU A 138 -20.53 6.10 2.23
C LEU A 138 -20.35 5.31 0.93
N VAL A 139 -19.33 5.61 0.14
CA VAL A 139 -19.02 4.91 -1.12
C VAL A 139 -18.77 3.42 -0.85
N PHE A 140 -17.95 3.10 0.13
CA PHE A 140 -17.69 1.70 0.54
C PHE A 140 -18.97 1.02 1.05
N LYS A 141 -19.72 1.70 1.90
CA LYS A 141 -21.00 1.15 2.43
C LYS A 141 -21.99 0.83 1.31
N VAL A 142 -22.13 1.71 0.32
CA VAL A 142 -23.02 1.48 -0.83
C VAL A 142 -22.52 0.32 -1.69
N ALA A 143 -21.21 0.20 -1.89
CA ALA A 143 -20.61 -0.93 -2.60
C ALA A 143 -20.89 -2.25 -1.90
N ASP A 144 -20.67 -2.30 -0.57
CA ASP A 144 -20.95 -3.48 0.26
C ASP A 144 -22.44 -3.87 0.23
N ASP A 145 -23.34 -2.90 0.40
CA ASP A 145 -24.79 -3.14 0.38
C ASP A 145 -25.30 -3.71 -0.95
N LYS A 146 -24.58 -3.40 -2.04
CA LYS A 146 -24.87 -3.92 -3.39
C LYS A 146 -24.11 -5.20 -3.73
N GLY A 147 -23.16 -5.63 -2.89
CA GLY A 147 -22.27 -6.76 -3.17
C GLY A 147 -21.28 -6.47 -4.32
N TRP A 148 -20.92 -5.21 -4.53
CA TRP A 148 -19.99 -4.77 -5.57
C TRP A 148 -18.59 -4.61 -5.00
N HIS A 149 -17.67 -5.48 -5.42
CA HIS A 149 -16.30 -5.45 -4.95
C HIS A 149 -15.54 -4.26 -5.50
N LEU A 150 -14.76 -3.60 -4.64
CA LEU A 150 -13.82 -2.55 -5.02
C LEU A 150 -12.43 -3.17 -5.14
N ILE A 151 -12.06 -3.60 -6.34
CA ILE A 151 -10.80 -4.29 -6.61
C ILE A 151 -9.69 -3.26 -6.86
N ASP A 152 -9.94 -2.31 -7.74
CA ASP A 152 -8.95 -1.33 -8.19
C ASP A 152 -9.46 0.11 -8.16
N LEU A 153 -8.66 1.05 -8.66
CA LEU A 153 -8.99 2.48 -8.63
C LEU A 153 -10.12 2.85 -9.60
N LYS A 154 -10.35 2.06 -10.69
CA LYS A 154 -11.48 2.30 -11.60
C LYS A 154 -12.81 2.04 -10.90
N ASP A 155 -12.87 1.01 -10.03
CA ASP A 155 -14.04 0.70 -9.21
C ASP A 155 -14.37 1.86 -8.26
N LEU A 156 -13.36 2.31 -7.52
CA LEU A 156 -13.55 3.42 -6.58
C LEU A 156 -14.01 4.71 -7.27
N ARG A 157 -13.47 5.01 -8.45
CA ARG A 157 -13.90 6.15 -9.26
C ARG A 157 -15.32 6.01 -9.74
N GLY A 158 -15.67 4.83 -10.27
CA GLY A 158 -17.02 4.53 -10.73
C GLY A 158 -18.03 4.67 -9.60
N MET A 159 -17.72 4.13 -8.43
CA MET A 159 -18.58 4.23 -7.25
C MET A 159 -18.70 5.65 -6.70
N LEU A 160 -17.62 6.44 -6.69
CA LEU A 160 -17.68 7.87 -6.34
C LEU A 160 -18.63 8.62 -7.24
N GLN A 161 -18.58 8.38 -8.55
CA GLN A 161 -19.49 9.01 -9.51
C GLN A 161 -20.92 8.53 -9.31
N TYR A 162 -21.12 7.20 -9.12
CA TYR A 162 -22.44 6.63 -8.87
C TYR A 162 -23.13 7.25 -7.64
N VAL A 163 -22.41 7.35 -6.51
CA VAL A 163 -22.92 7.97 -5.29
C VAL A 163 -23.22 9.46 -5.49
N ALA A 164 -22.41 10.17 -6.28
CA ALA A 164 -22.65 11.57 -6.62
C ALA A 164 -23.93 11.75 -7.44
N ASP A 165 -24.16 10.92 -8.44
CA ASP A 165 -25.33 10.97 -9.31
C ASP A 165 -26.61 10.60 -8.57
N HIS A 166 -26.53 9.73 -7.57
CA HIS A 166 -27.63 9.30 -6.70
C HIS A 166 -27.68 10.02 -5.33
N ALA A 167 -27.02 11.19 -5.22
CA ALA A 167 -26.86 11.93 -3.96
C ALA A 167 -28.19 12.20 -3.23
N LYS A 168 -29.29 12.37 -3.96
CA LYS A 168 -30.62 12.62 -3.39
C LYS A 168 -31.15 11.42 -2.60
N GLU A 169 -30.85 10.19 -3.02
CA GLU A 169 -31.28 8.96 -2.40
C GLU A 169 -30.59 8.76 -1.05
N TYR A 170 -29.31 9.11 -0.97
CA TYR A 170 -28.49 8.93 0.23
C TYR A 170 -28.61 10.07 1.24
N ARG A 171 -29.16 11.23 0.83
CA ARG A 171 -29.19 12.45 1.64
C ARG A 171 -29.89 12.28 2.98
N THR A 172 -31.00 11.55 3.02
CA THR A 172 -31.81 11.39 4.22
C THR A 172 -31.11 10.52 5.26
N GLN A 173 -30.35 9.52 4.81
CA GLN A 173 -29.74 8.52 5.68
C GLN A 173 -28.29 8.88 6.05
N TYR A 174 -27.53 9.50 5.13
CA TYR A 174 -26.09 9.71 5.28
C TYR A 174 -25.65 11.18 5.15
N GLY A 175 -26.58 12.10 4.97
CA GLY A 175 -26.26 13.52 4.84
C GLY A 175 -26.01 13.96 3.40
N ASN A 176 -25.45 15.17 3.24
CA ASN A 176 -25.31 15.81 1.94
C ASN A 176 -24.01 15.35 1.23
N VAL A 177 -24.17 14.75 0.05
CA VAL A 177 -23.06 14.45 -0.87
C VAL A 177 -22.76 15.69 -1.71
N SER A 178 -21.59 16.32 -1.52
CA SER A 178 -21.23 17.52 -2.27
C SER A 178 -20.32 17.21 -3.46
N ALA A 179 -20.59 17.81 -4.63
CA ALA A 179 -19.73 17.69 -5.80
C ALA A 179 -18.29 18.17 -5.54
N ALA A 180 -18.12 19.12 -4.62
CA ALA A 180 -16.79 19.60 -4.22
C ALA A 180 -15.97 18.51 -3.51
N SER A 181 -16.60 17.74 -2.62
CA SER A 181 -15.95 16.62 -1.93
C SER A 181 -15.62 15.47 -2.88
N VAL A 182 -16.54 15.12 -3.79
CA VAL A 182 -16.28 14.13 -4.85
C VAL A 182 -15.07 14.54 -5.69
N GLY A 183 -15.07 15.77 -6.21
CA GLY A 183 -13.96 16.30 -7.02
C GLY A 183 -12.64 16.37 -6.24
N ALA A 184 -12.66 16.58 -4.92
CA ALA A 184 -11.46 16.57 -4.10
C ALA A 184 -10.87 15.15 -4.00
N ILE A 185 -11.69 14.13 -3.74
CA ILE A 185 -11.24 12.73 -3.68
C ILE A 185 -10.71 12.29 -5.05
N GLN A 186 -11.42 12.58 -6.15
CA GLN A 186 -10.98 12.25 -7.52
C GLN A 186 -9.62 12.85 -7.85
N ARG A 187 -9.34 14.09 -7.42
CA ARG A 187 -8.00 14.70 -7.61
C ARG A 187 -6.92 13.99 -6.82
N GLN A 188 -7.20 13.52 -5.61
CA GLN A 188 -6.22 12.74 -4.83
C GLN A 188 -5.97 11.36 -5.46
N LEU A 189 -6.99 10.69 -5.97
CA LEU A 189 -6.82 9.45 -6.72
C LEU A 189 -5.93 9.65 -7.96
N LEU A 190 -6.12 10.74 -8.70
CA LEU A 190 -5.26 11.05 -9.86
C LEU A 190 -3.78 11.24 -9.46
N VAL A 191 -3.52 11.78 -8.25
CA VAL A 191 -2.15 11.91 -7.76
C VAL A 191 -1.55 10.54 -7.44
N LEU A 192 -2.31 9.65 -6.81
CA LEU A 192 -1.87 8.28 -6.52
C LEU A 192 -1.57 7.50 -7.81
N GLU A 193 -2.41 7.61 -8.83
CA GLU A 193 -2.20 6.98 -10.14
C GLU A 193 -0.90 7.43 -10.81
N LYS A 194 -0.60 8.73 -10.75
CA LYS A 194 0.67 9.25 -11.28
C LYS A 194 1.90 8.68 -10.57
N GLU A 195 1.77 8.25 -9.32
CA GLU A 195 2.84 7.60 -8.56
C GLU A 195 2.86 6.08 -8.75
N GLY A 196 1.97 5.52 -9.58
CA GLY A 196 1.94 4.11 -9.92
C GLY A 196 0.99 3.25 -9.10
N ALA A 197 -0.03 3.86 -8.49
CA ALA A 197 -1.01 3.13 -7.68
C ALA A 197 -1.80 2.07 -8.47
N GLU A 198 -1.91 2.21 -9.80
CA GLU A 198 -2.55 1.21 -10.66
C GLU A 198 -1.84 -0.16 -10.67
N GLN A 199 -0.52 -0.19 -10.39
CA GLN A 199 0.20 -1.45 -10.23
C GLN A 199 0.00 -2.08 -8.84
N PHE A 200 -0.31 -1.26 -7.85
CA PHE A 200 -0.48 -1.70 -6.47
C PHE A 200 -1.91 -2.12 -6.16
N PHE A 201 -2.92 -1.39 -6.68
CA PHE A 201 -4.32 -1.75 -6.46
C PHE A 201 -4.82 -2.71 -7.53
N GLY A 202 -5.26 -3.90 -7.12
CA GLY A 202 -5.76 -4.95 -8.01
C GLY A 202 -5.61 -6.35 -7.46
N GLU A 203 -5.93 -7.32 -8.30
CA GLU A 203 -5.80 -8.75 -8.00
C GLU A 203 -4.72 -9.42 -8.89
N PRO A 204 -4.18 -10.59 -8.47
CA PRO A 204 -4.39 -11.24 -7.18
C PRO A 204 -3.74 -10.44 -6.05
N GLU A 205 -4.47 -10.26 -4.95
CA GLU A 205 -3.95 -9.61 -3.75
C GLU A 205 -2.93 -10.48 -3.03
N LEU A 206 -1.98 -9.85 -2.35
CA LEU A 206 -0.96 -10.56 -1.60
C LEU A 206 -1.57 -11.24 -0.36
N ASN A 207 -1.38 -12.56 -0.28
CA ASN A 207 -1.66 -13.28 0.94
C ASN A 207 -0.45 -13.19 1.88
N LEU A 208 -0.64 -12.57 3.05
CA LEU A 208 0.43 -12.42 4.04
C LEU A 208 1.06 -13.75 4.49
N GLN A 209 0.31 -14.87 4.41
CA GLN A 209 0.84 -16.19 4.74
C GLN A 209 2.00 -16.61 3.82
N ASP A 210 2.11 -16.06 2.62
CA ASP A 210 3.22 -16.32 1.70
C ASP A 210 4.54 -15.70 2.19
N TRP A 211 4.47 -14.70 3.07
CA TRP A 211 5.64 -14.10 3.72
C TRP A 211 6.04 -14.80 5.01
N LEU A 212 5.17 -15.65 5.56
CA LEU A 212 5.38 -16.35 6.84
C LEU A 212 5.92 -17.78 6.64
N GLN A 213 6.52 -18.06 5.49
CA GLN A 213 6.97 -19.38 5.12
C GLN A 213 8.38 -19.73 5.64
N SER A 214 8.64 -21.01 5.75
CA SER A 214 9.96 -21.56 6.01
C SER A 214 10.29 -22.66 5.00
N GLU A 215 11.54 -22.74 4.58
CA GLU A 215 12.06 -23.73 3.63
C GLU A 215 13.28 -24.45 4.22
N GLY A 216 13.28 -25.77 4.20
CA GLY A 216 14.39 -26.56 4.75
C GLY A 216 14.71 -26.30 6.22
N GLY A 217 13.71 -25.88 7.02
CA GLY A 217 13.88 -25.52 8.43
C GLY A 217 14.35 -24.08 8.67
N LYS A 218 14.66 -23.32 7.61
CA LYS A 218 15.03 -21.91 7.67
C LYS A 218 13.81 -21.02 7.35
N GLY A 219 13.69 -19.88 8.03
CA GLY A 219 12.70 -18.87 7.68
C GLY A 219 13.02 -18.22 6.33
N VAL A 220 12.03 -18.03 5.48
CA VAL A 220 12.23 -17.32 4.21
C VAL A 220 12.51 -15.85 4.48
N ILE A 221 13.51 -15.28 3.80
CA ILE A 221 13.85 -13.87 3.86
C ILE A 221 13.17 -13.18 2.68
N ASN A 222 12.11 -12.41 2.95
CA ASN A 222 11.37 -11.64 1.97
C ASN A 222 12.03 -10.27 1.81
N ILE A 223 12.55 -9.97 0.64
CA ILE A 223 13.23 -8.71 0.32
C ILE A 223 12.31 -7.89 -0.57
N LEU A 224 11.80 -6.77 -0.06
CA LEU A 224 11.08 -5.78 -0.85
C LEU A 224 12.08 -4.83 -1.51
N ASN A 225 12.18 -4.89 -2.83
CA ASN A 225 12.93 -3.88 -3.58
C ASN A 225 12.19 -2.55 -3.52
N SER A 226 12.79 -1.60 -2.81
CA SER A 226 12.19 -0.30 -2.53
C SER A 226 12.88 0.86 -3.23
N GLU A 227 13.85 0.62 -4.12
CA GLU A 227 14.59 1.67 -4.81
C GLU A 227 13.66 2.63 -5.58
N LYS A 228 12.72 2.09 -6.36
CA LYS A 228 11.72 2.88 -7.08
C LYS A 228 10.63 3.39 -6.13
N LEU A 229 10.20 2.57 -5.18
CA LEU A 229 9.14 2.90 -4.23
C LEU A 229 9.50 4.12 -3.37
N MET A 230 10.77 4.29 -2.98
CA MET A 230 11.24 5.46 -2.24
C MET A 230 11.16 6.77 -3.02
N ARG A 231 11.05 6.71 -4.35
CA ARG A 231 10.81 7.90 -5.20
C ARG A 231 9.34 8.29 -5.28
N SER A 232 8.45 7.45 -4.74
CA SER A 232 7.00 7.64 -4.69
C SER A 232 6.51 7.61 -3.23
N PRO A 233 6.67 8.70 -2.46
CA PRO A 233 6.42 8.69 -1.01
C PRO A 233 5.00 8.26 -0.62
N ARG A 234 4.00 8.60 -1.45
CA ARG A 234 2.62 8.19 -1.21
C ARG A 234 2.42 6.69 -1.41
N MET A 235 3.07 6.11 -2.42
CA MET A 235 3.01 4.66 -2.64
C MET A 235 3.73 3.89 -1.55
N TYR A 236 4.87 4.40 -1.08
CA TYR A 236 5.53 3.84 0.09
C TYR A 236 4.63 3.90 1.34
N SER A 237 3.98 5.04 1.55
CA SER A 237 3.01 5.19 2.64
C SER A 237 1.81 4.26 2.48
N ALA A 238 1.27 4.11 1.26
CA ALA A 238 0.17 3.20 0.96
C ALA A 238 0.52 1.76 1.31
N PHE A 239 1.67 1.30 0.81
CA PHE A 239 2.16 -0.03 1.11
C PHE A 239 2.35 -0.26 2.61
N LEU A 240 3.01 0.66 3.32
CA LEU A 240 3.26 0.52 4.75
C LEU A 240 1.98 0.54 5.58
N LEU A 241 1.05 1.45 5.29
CA LEU A 241 -0.22 1.54 5.99
C LEU A 241 -1.01 0.23 5.88
N TRP A 242 -1.13 -0.28 4.65
CA TRP A 242 -1.77 -1.57 4.42
C TRP A 242 -1.03 -2.71 5.12
N PHE A 243 0.28 -2.85 4.88
CA PHE A 243 1.07 -3.96 5.39
C PHE A 243 1.04 -4.06 6.92
N LEU A 244 1.18 -2.92 7.60
CA LEU A 244 1.15 -2.89 9.07
C LEU A 244 -0.26 -3.16 9.62
N ALA A 245 -1.31 -2.72 8.94
CA ALA A 245 -2.69 -3.02 9.31
C ALA A 245 -2.98 -4.51 9.12
N GLU A 246 -2.64 -5.07 7.95
CA GLU A 246 -2.85 -6.47 7.61
C GLU A 246 -2.13 -7.41 8.58
N LEU A 247 -0.87 -7.12 8.93
CA LEU A 247 -0.14 -7.86 9.96
C LEU A 247 -0.86 -7.84 11.31
N PHE A 248 -1.42 -6.68 11.67
CA PHE A 248 -2.10 -6.53 12.95
C PHE A 248 -3.46 -7.25 12.98
N GLU A 249 -4.17 -7.28 11.87
CA GLU A 249 -5.48 -7.93 11.76
C GLU A 249 -5.36 -9.45 11.62
N THR A 250 -4.46 -9.91 10.76
CA THR A 250 -4.35 -11.32 10.37
C THR A 250 -3.63 -12.18 11.41
N LEU A 251 -2.61 -11.64 12.09
CA LEU A 251 -1.83 -12.44 13.03
C LEU A 251 -2.58 -12.65 14.37
N PRO A 252 -2.62 -13.88 14.89
CA PRO A 252 -3.20 -14.15 16.20
C PRO A 252 -2.31 -13.65 17.33
N GLU A 253 -2.88 -13.38 18.50
CA GLU A 253 -2.15 -13.18 19.74
C GLU A 253 -1.41 -14.47 20.14
N VAL A 254 -0.10 -14.38 20.35
CA VAL A 254 0.74 -15.57 20.65
C VAL A 254 1.37 -15.54 22.04
N GLY A 255 1.20 -14.45 22.79
CA GLY A 255 1.80 -14.31 24.10
C GLY A 255 3.35 -14.32 24.06
N ASP A 256 3.97 -14.90 25.09
CA ASP A 256 5.43 -14.97 25.22
C ASP A 256 5.97 -16.28 24.57
N ALA A 257 6.07 -16.29 23.24
CA ALA A 257 6.66 -17.39 22.49
C ALA A 257 8.19 -17.43 22.62
N ASP A 258 8.82 -18.63 22.49
CA ASP A 258 10.28 -18.80 22.58
C ASP A 258 11.07 -18.10 21.48
N LYS A 259 10.43 -17.79 20.36
CA LYS A 259 10.99 -17.04 19.23
C LYS A 259 9.88 -16.23 18.53
N PRO A 260 10.21 -15.16 17.81
CA PRO A 260 9.22 -14.42 17.03
C PRO A 260 8.53 -15.30 15.98
N LYS A 261 7.33 -14.93 15.59
CA LYS A 261 6.63 -15.47 14.43
C LYS A 261 7.13 -14.84 13.12
N PHE A 262 7.54 -13.58 13.21
CA PHE A 262 7.99 -12.79 12.06
C PHE A 262 8.89 -11.66 12.53
N VAL A 263 9.89 -11.30 11.73
CA VAL A 263 10.77 -10.17 12.04
C VAL A 263 10.89 -9.26 10.81
N MET A 264 10.75 -7.97 11.03
CA MET A 264 10.85 -6.96 9.98
C MET A 264 12.04 -6.04 10.22
N PHE A 265 12.77 -5.73 9.14
CA PHE A 265 13.82 -4.72 9.15
C PHE A 265 13.49 -3.62 8.14
N PHE A 266 13.49 -2.40 8.61
CA PHE A 266 13.33 -1.21 7.80
C PHE A 266 14.67 -0.51 7.66
N ASP A 267 15.36 -0.73 6.52
CA ASP A 267 16.60 -0.01 6.22
C ASP A 267 16.29 1.44 5.85
N GLU A 268 17.23 2.35 6.14
CA GLU A 268 17.08 3.80 6.01
C GLU A 268 15.76 4.32 6.61
N ALA A 269 15.47 3.87 7.84
CA ALA A 269 14.18 4.08 8.50
C ALA A 269 13.77 5.57 8.61
N HIS A 270 14.73 6.50 8.54
CA HIS A 270 14.43 7.93 8.48
C HIS A 270 13.49 8.31 7.32
N LEU A 271 13.53 7.58 6.19
CA LEU A 271 12.65 7.82 5.05
C LEU A 271 11.16 7.55 5.35
N MET A 272 10.87 6.74 6.38
CA MET A 272 9.49 6.52 6.85
C MET A 272 8.91 7.72 7.59
N PHE A 273 9.77 8.57 8.16
CA PHE A 273 9.37 9.66 9.04
C PHE A 273 9.66 11.05 8.44
N ASP A 274 10.62 11.15 7.52
CA ASP A 274 10.97 12.39 6.83
C ASP A 274 9.83 12.84 5.90
N ASN A 275 9.17 13.96 6.26
CA ASN A 275 8.03 14.50 5.52
C ASN A 275 6.83 13.53 5.39
N ALA A 276 6.75 12.51 6.24
CA ALA A 276 5.65 11.58 6.25
C ALA A 276 4.33 12.25 6.69
N ALA A 277 3.21 11.75 6.17
CA ALA A 277 1.91 12.16 6.67
C ALA A 277 1.79 11.83 8.17
N PRO A 278 1.28 12.73 9.03
CA PRO A 278 1.13 12.47 10.46
C PRO A 278 0.43 11.14 10.75
N ALA A 279 -0.57 10.80 9.96
CA ALA A 279 -1.31 9.55 10.09
C ALA A 279 -0.44 8.29 9.88
N LEU A 280 0.57 8.33 9.01
CA LEU A 280 1.51 7.23 8.85
C LEU A 280 2.38 7.08 10.12
N VAL A 281 2.90 8.18 10.64
CA VAL A 281 3.72 8.17 11.87
C VAL A 281 2.92 7.59 13.03
N GLU A 282 1.70 8.06 13.25
CA GLU A 282 0.78 7.54 14.28
C GLU A 282 0.50 6.04 14.11
N GLN A 283 0.27 5.58 12.87
CA GLN A 283 0.03 4.17 12.59
C GLN A 283 1.26 3.31 12.91
N VAL A 284 2.45 3.76 12.49
CA VAL A 284 3.70 3.07 12.80
C VAL A 284 3.93 3.01 14.31
N GLU A 285 3.73 4.11 15.03
CA GLU A 285 3.84 4.15 16.49
C GLU A 285 2.88 3.18 17.17
N GLN A 286 1.62 3.16 16.74
CA GLN A 286 0.60 2.27 17.27
C GLN A 286 0.96 0.80 17.02
N VAL A 287 1.33 0.47 15.80
CA VAL A 287 1.70 -0.90 15.42
C VAL A 287 2.94 -1.36 16.18
N VAL A 288 4.01 -0.58 16.21
CA VAL A 288 5.23 -0.93 16.97
C VAL A 288 4.92 -1.17 18.45
N ARG A 289 4.00 -0.42 19.04
CA ARG A 289 3.59 -0.62 20.43
C ARG A 289 2.82 -1.93 20.67
N LEU A 290 1.98 -2.34 19.72
CA LEU A 290 1.00 -3.39 19.93
C LEU A 290 1.38 -4.73 19.27
N ILE A 291 2.11 -4.71 18.14
CA ILE A 291 2.36 -5.90 17.32
C ILE A 291 3.24 -6.95 18.01
N ARG A 292 3.90 -6.55 19.09
CA ARG A 292 4.66 -7.46 19.94
C ARG A 292 3.79 -8.62 20.45
N SER A 293 2.54 -8.37 20.84
CA SER A 293 1.62 -9.41 21.32
C SER A 293 1.33 -10.49 20.28
N LYS A 294 1.52 -10.15 19.00
CA LYS A 294 1.38 -11.06 17.87
C LYS A 294 2.70 -11.78 17.49
N GLY A 295 3.73 -11.58 18.30
CA GLY A 295 5.03 -12.24 18.11
C GLY A 295 5.87 -11.63 16.99
N VAL A 296 5.65 -10.38 16.62
CA VAL A 296 6.40 -9.72 15.54
C VAL A 296 7.47 -8.81 16.13
N GLY A 297 8.71 -8.95 15.64
CA GLY A 297 9.83 -8.06 15.92
C GLY A 297 10.02 -7.02 14.83
N VAL A 298 10.22 -5.76 15.21
CA VAL A 298 10.48 -4.64 14.27
C VAL A 298 11.84 -4.05 14.58
N TYR A 299 12.70 -3.99 13.57
CA TYR A 299 14.05 -3.44 13.69
C TYR A 299 14.23 -2.30 12.71
N PHE A 300 14.55 -1.12 13.24
CA PHE A 300 14.86 0.05 12.43
C PHE A 300 16.37 0.17 12.23
N VAL A 301 16.76 0.45 10.99
CA VAL A 301 18.15 0.69 10.62
C VAL A 301 18.26 2.14 10.13
N THR A 302 19.07 2.96 10.78
CA THR A 302 19.17 4.38 10.47
C THR A 302 20.60 4.91 10.63
N GLN A 303 20.88 6.03 10.01
CA GLN A 303 22.19 6.69 10.13
C GLN A 303 22.32 7.45 11.45
N ASN A 304 21.19 7.92 12.01
CA ASN A 304 21.18 8.70 13.24
C ASN A 304 19.96 8.30 14.09
N PRO A 305 20.15 7.93 15.37
CA PRO A 305 19.01 7.62 16.25
C PRO A 305 17.99 8.74 16.36
N LEU A 306 18.40 10.02 16.24
CA LEU A 306 17.49 11.18 16.30
C LEU A 306 16.57 11.33 15.07
N ASP A 307 16.75 10.50 14.05
CA ASP A 307 15.86 10.51 12.88
C ASP A 307 14.53 9.77 13.16
N LEU A 308 14.47 9.04 14.28
CA LEU A 308 13.26 8.34 14.72
C LEU A 308 12.53 9.15 15.79
N PRO A 309 11.18 9.15 15.80
CA PRO A 309 10.39 9.74 16.88
C PRO A 309 10.73 9.13 18.25
N ASP A 310 10.76 9.94 19.31
CA ASP A 310 11.06 9.50 20.68
C ASP A 310 10.08 8.40 21.17
N SER A 311 8.82 8.47 20.74
CA SER A 311 7.78 7.48 21.02
C SER A 311 8.14 6.09 20.50
N ILE A 312 8.79 6.01 19.33
CA ILE A 312 9.29 4.77 18.73
C ILE A 312 10.60 4.35 19.40
N LEU A 313 11.57 5.27 19.54
CA LEU A 313 12.86 4.98 20.18
C LEU A 313 12.70 4.34 21.57
N GLY A 314 11.69 4.77 22.32
CA GLY A 314 11.37 4.21 23.64
C GLY A 314 10.90 2.75 23.61
N GLN A 315 10.47 2.22 22.46
CA GLN A 315 10.02 0.84 22.29
C GLN A 315 11.14 -0.11 21.83
N LEU A 316 12.28 0.44 21.36
CA LEU A 316 13.37 -0.34 20.77
C LEU A 316 14.33 -0.85 21.83
N GLY A 317 14.03 -2.03 22.39
CA GLY A 317 14.78 -2.59 23.50
C GLY A 317 16.15 -3.18 23.14
N ASN A 318 16.29 -3.74 21.93
CA ASN A 318 17.53 -4.35 21.46
C ASN A 318 18.32 -3.35 20.62
N ARG A 319 19.55 -3.02 20.99
CA ARG A 319 20.30 -1.92 20.36
C ARG A 319 21.68 -2.34 19.92
N VAL A 320 22.00 -1.95 18.67
CA VAL A 320 23.32 -2.06 18.08
C VAL A 320 23.70 -0.69 17.53
N GLN A 321 24.70 -0.04 18.12
CA GLN A 321 25.16 1.28 17.73
C GLN A 321 26.57 1.20 17.14
N HIS A 322 26.66 1.41 15.84
CA HIS A 322 27.95 1.61 15.14
C HIS A 322 28.47 3.04 15.32
N ALA A 323 29.67 3.29 14.81
CA ALA A 323 30.28 4.61 14.88
C ALA A 323 29.36 5.71 14.34
N LEU A 324 29.33 6.83 15.07
CA LEU A 324 28.79 8.10 14.59
C LEU A 324 29.93 9.10 14.37
N ARG A 325 29.72 10.01 13.44
CA ARG A 325 30.62 11.14 13.24
C ARG A 325 30.19 12.27 14.18
N ALA A 326 31.16 13.05 14.67
CA ALA A 326 30.90 14.15 15.63
C ALA A 326 31.45 15.48 15.11
N PHE A 327 31.33 15.75 13.79
CA PHE A 327 31.91 16.91 13.14
C PHE A 327 31.09 18.19 13.37
N THR A 328 29.79 18.07 13.52
CA THR A 328 28.85 19.20 13.71
C THR A 328 28.20 19.18 15.07
N PRO A 329 27.67 20.31 15.56
CA PRO A 329 26.89 20.32 16.79
C PRO A 329 25.70 19.37 16.78
N ARG A 330 25.07 19.15 15.60
CA ARG A 330 23.99 18.17 15.44
C ARG A 330 24.51 16.75 15.65
N ASP A 331 25.68 16.42 15.08
CA ASP A 331 26.30 15.10 15.24
C ASP A 331 26.69 14.84 16.70
N GLN A 332 27.25 15.84 17.38
CA GLN A 332 27.58 15.75 18.82
C GLN A 332 26.34 15.51 19.68
N LYS A 333 25.21 16.18 19.36
CA LYS A 333 23.93 15.94 20.00
C LYS A 333 23.45 14.51 19.75
N ALA A 334 23.63 13.97 18.54
CA ALA A 334 23.26 12.59 18.20
C ALA A 334 24.09 11.57 18.98
N VAL A 335 25.41 11.78 19.10
CA VAL A 335 26.29 10.93 19.91
C VAL A 335 25.86 10.93 21.38
N LYS A 336 25.58 12.10 21.94
CA LYS A 336 25.10 12.24 23.32
C LYS A 336 23.77 11.52 23.53
N ALA A 337 22.79 11.75 22.66
CA ALA A 337 21.48 11.10 22.71
C ALA A 337 21.60 9.57 22.59
N ALA A 338 22.43 9.07 21.66
CA ALA A 338 22.70 7.65 21.54
C ALA A 338 23.29 7.07 22.83
N ALA A 339 24.30 7.74 23.39
CA ALA A 339 24.96 7.31 24.62
C ALA A 339 24.01 7.24 25.83
N GLU A 340 23.11 8.21 25.97
CA GLU A 340 22.15 8.29 27.06
C GLU A 340 21.06 7.19 26.99
N THR A 341 20.88 6.55 25.86
CA THR A 341 19.90 5.48 25.69
C THR A 341 20.37 4.10 26.14
N PHE A 342 21.66 3.95 26.45
CA PHE A 342 22.22 2.70 26.92
C PHE A 342 22.25 2.61 28.44
N ARG A 343 22.11 1.38 28.95
CA ARG A 343 22.43 1.11 30.36
C ARG A 343 23.94 1.24 30.52
N SER A 344 24.37 2.16 31.37
CA SER A 344 25.76 2.52 31.57
C SER A 344 26.66 1.34 31.96
N ASN A 345 27.86 1.31 31.38
CA ASN A 345 28.95 0.42 31.77
C ASN A 345 30.01 1.26 32.51
N PRO A 346 30.30 1.00 33.79
CA PRO A 346 31.28 1.77 34.54
C PRO A 346 32.70 1.74 33.95
N LYS A 347 33.00 0.77 33.09
CA LYS A 347 34.30 0.58 32.46
C LYS A 347 34.39 1.26 31.07
N LEU A 348 33.31 1.86 30.57
CA LEU A 348 33.21 2.36 29.21
C LEU A 348 32.62 3.77 29.17
N ASN A 349 33.35 4.72 28.63
CA ASN A 349 32.77 6.01 28.23
C ASN A 349 32.03 5.82 26.91
N VAL A 350 30.71 5.67 26.98
CA VAL A 350 29.86 5.31 25.81
C VAL A 350 29.94 6.37 24.72
N ALA A 351 29.95 7.66 25.06
CA ALA A 351 29.98 8.75 24.08
C ALA A 351 31.34 8.80 23.32
N GLU A 352 32.46 8.60 24.01
CA GLU A 352 33.78 8.52 23.39
C GLU A 352 33.89 7.26 22.55
N ALA A 353 33.45 6.10 23.07
CA ALA A 353 33.49 4.86 22.37
C ALA A 353 32.72 4.91 21.01
N ILE A 354 31.54 5.55 20.94
CA ILE A 354 30.76 5.68 19.72
C ILE A 354 31.58 6.36 18.60
N ILE A 355 32.42 7.32 18.93
CA ILE A 355 33.24 8.07 17.95
C ILE A 355 34.46 7.24 17.50
N GLU A 356 34.97 6.37 18.38
CA GLU A 356 36.17 5.58 18.17
C GLU A 356 35.95 4.21 17.53
N LEU A 357 34.69 3.76 17.42
CA LEU A 357 34.38 2.45 16.83
C LEU A 357 34.94 2.31 15.42
N GLY A 358 35.61 1.21 15.16
CA GLY A 358 36.05 0.80 13.82
C GLY A 358 34.93 0.20 12.98
N VAL A 359 35.22 -0.08 11.72
CA VAL A 359 34.28 -0.78 10.82
C VAL A 359 34.02 -2.18 11.31
N GLY A 360 32.77 -2.55 11.51
CA GLY A 360 32.33 -3.85 12.05
C GLY A 360 32.41 -3.94 13.58
N GLU A 361 32.80 -2.86 14.25
CA GLU A 361 32.60 -2.70 15.69
C GLU A 361 31.26 -2.02 15.98
N ALA A 362 30.69 -2.33 17.14
CA ALA A 362 29.47 -1.69 17.62
C ALA A 362 29.41 -1.68 19.16
N LEU A 363 28.62 -0.80 19.69
CA LEU A 363 28.10 -0.91 21.06
C LEU A 363 26.83 -1.73 21.01
N VAL A 364 26.77 -2.79 21.81
CA VAL A 364 25.65 -3.73 21.82
C VAL A 364 25.01 -3.77 23.20
N SER A 365 23.69 -3.71 23.25
CA SER A 365 22.89 -3.91 24.43
C SER A 365 21.61 -4.65 24.03
N PHE A 366 21.52 -5.92 24.36
CA PHE A 366 20.32 -6.73 24.18
C PHE A 366 19.58 -6.90 25.49
N LEU A 367 18.30 -7.19 25.42
CA LEU A 367 17.45 -7.43 26.58
C LEU A 367 17.79 -8.75 27.24
N ASP A 368 17.83 -8.75 28.58
CA ASP A 368 17.92 -9.97 29.38
C ASP A 368 16.58 -10.72 29.42
N GLU A 369 16.56 -11.90 30.08
CA GLU A 369 15.36 -12.74 30.22
C GLU A 369 14.17 -12.03 30.90
N LYS A 370 14.43 -10.99 31.68
CA LYS A 370 13.41 -10.18 32.36
C LYS A 370 12.96 -9.00 31.50
N GLY A 371 13.56 -8.82 30.31
CA GLY A 371 13.27 -7.70 29.42
C GLY A 371 13.93 -6.38 29.85
N MET A 372 14.97 -6.45 30.69
CA MET A 372 15.78 -5.30 31.06
C MET A 372 16.94 -5.13 30.08
N PRO A 373 17.29 -3.89 29.69
CA PRO A 373 18.47 -3.66 28.86
C PRO A 373 19.74 -4.18 29.55
N GLY A 374 20.53 -4.98 28.80
CA GLY A 374 21.84 -5.42 29.22
C GLY A 374 22.81 -4.23 29.38
N ILE A 375 23.88 -4.42 30.13
CA ILE A 375 24.96 -3.44 30.23
C ILE A 375 25.58 -3.32 28.82
N VAL A 376 25.78 -2.07 28.36
CA VAL A 376 26.38 -1.84 27.03
C VAL A 376 27.82 -2.34 26.98
N GLU A 377 28.14 -3.03 25.87
CA GLU A 377 29.47 -3.54 25.61
C GLU A 377 29.98 -3.12 24.23
N ARG A 378 31.28 -2.81 24.13
CA ARG A 378 31.96 -2.69 22.84
C ARG A 378 32.18 -4.09 22.29
N ALA A 379 31.79 -4.31 21.04
CA ALA A 379 31.73 -5.63 20.43
C ALA A 379 32.16 -5.63 18.98
N PHE A 380 32.53 -6.77 18.49
CA PHE A 380 32.73 -7.06 17.07
C PHE A 380 31.54 -7.82 16.54
N VAL A 381 30.84 -7.25 15.58
CA VAL A 381 29.75 -7.92 14.90
C VAL A 381 30.29 -9.09 14.10
N LEU A 382 29.65 -10.26 14.23
CA LEU A 382 30.03 -11.43 13.44
C LEU A 382 29.82 -11.18 11.94
N PRO A 383 30.74 -11.67 11.09
CA PRO A 383 30.56 -11.54 9.65
C PRO A 383 29.30 -12.25 9.18
N PRO A 384 28.68 -11.84 8.08
CA PRO A 384 27.53 -12.54 7.52
C PRO A 384 27.98 -13.87 6.92
N GLN A 385 27.06 -14.82 6.89
CA GLN A 385 27.26 -16.14 6.30
C GLN A 385 27.06 -16.12 4.80
N SER A 386 26.24 -15.17 4.32
CA SER A 386 25.88 -15.00 2.92
C SER A 386 26.83 -14.05 2.17
N GLN A 387 26.69 -14.04 0.85
CA GLN A 387 27.45 -13.17 -0.04
C GLN A 387 27.09 -11.69 0.21
N LEU A 388 28.11 -10.83 0.42
CA LEU A 388 27.91 -9.39 0.61
C LEU A 388 27.54 -8.65 -0.68
N ALA A 389 28.17 -9.02 -1.80
CA ALA A 389 27.89 -8.39 -3.07
C ALA A 389 26.46 -8.65 -3.53
N PRO A 390 25.74 -7.65 -4.08
CA PRO A 390 24.44 -7.89 -4.66
C PRO A 390 24.52 -8.84 -5.87
N LEU A 391 23.42 -9.47 -6.19
CA LEU A 391 23.29 -10.27 -7.42
C LEU A 391 23.26 -9.36 -8.66
N ALA A 392 23.74 -9.90 -9.77
CA ALA A 392 23.49 -9.28 -11.07
C ALA A 392 21.98 -9.23 -11.37
N ALA A 393 21.54 -8.24 -12.13
CA ALA A 393 20.11 -8.04 -12.41
C ALA A 393 19.48 -9.26 -13.12
N GLU A 394 20.21 -9.87 -14.04
CA GLU A 394 19.78 -11.07 -14.77
C GLU A 394 19.63 -12.27 -13.84
N GLU A 395 20.56 -12.46 -12.92
CA GLU A 395 20.52 -13.55 -11.95
C GLU A 395 19.35 -13.39 -11.00
N ARG A 396 19.14 -12.18 -10.45
CA ARG A 396 17.98 -11.87 -9.61
C ARG A 396 16.68 -12.09 -10.38
N GLY A 397 16.61 -11.62 -11.65
CA GLY A 397 15.48 -11.82 -12.55
C GLY A 397 15.15 -13.32 -12.72
N SER A 398 16.15 -14.15 -12.97
CA SER A 398 15.97 -15.59 -13.10
C SER A 398 15.45 -16.23 -11.81
N LEU A 399 15.92 -15.80 -10.65
CA LEU A 399 15.48 -16.35 -9.36
C LEU A 399 14.00 -16.11 -9.11
N PHE A 400 13.53 -14.85 -9.19
CA PHE A 400 12.13 -14.57 -8.87
C PHE A 400 11.16 -15.05 -9.95
N GLN A 401 11.56 -15.04 -11.25
CA GLN A 401 10.70 -15.54 -12.32
C GLN A 401 10.48 -17.06 -12.26
N ASN A 402 11.39 -17.82 -11.67
CA ASN A 402 11.25 -19.25 -11.44
C ASN A 402 10.51 -19.59 -10.14
N ASP A 403 10.26 -18.62 -9.27
CA ASP A 403 9.49 -18.84 -8.04
C ASP A 403 8.04 -19.22 -8.34
N ILE A 404 7.49 -20.14 -7.56
CA ILE A 404 6.10 -20.59 -7.71
C ILE A 404 5.11 -19.44 -7.47
N LEU A 405 5.43 -18.54 -6.52
CA LEU A 405 4.60 -17.39 -6.20
C LEU A 405 4.61 -16.35 -7.33
N TYR A 406 5.72 -16.21 -8.08
CA TYR A 406 5.74 -15.34 -9.25
C TYR A 406 4.69 -15.78 -10.27
N ARG A 407 4.54 -17.09 -10.52
CA ARG A 407 3.51 -17.61 -11.45
C ARG A 407 2.10 -17.26 -11.02
N HIS A 408 1.87 -17.17 -9.70
CA HIS A 408 0.57 -16.78 -9.14
C HIS A 408 0.32 -15.27 -9.24
N TYR A 409 1.33 -14.48 -8.90
CA TYR A 409 1.17 -13.02 -8.75
C TYR A 409 1.54 -12.19 -9.99
N LYS A 410 2.24 -12.75 -11.01
CA LYS A 410 2.78 -11.96 -12.13
C LYS A 410 1.71 -11.22 -12.94
N ASP A 411 0.63 -11.89 -13.28
CA ASP A 411 -0.42 -11.36 -14.13
C ASP A 411 -1.53 -10.75 -13.26
N ALA A 412 -1.91 -9.51 -13.58
CA ALA A 412 -3.11 -8.91 -12.97
C ALA A 412 -4.35 -9.62 -13.51
N VAL A 413 -5.31 -9.88 -12.62
CA VAL A 413 -6.60 -10.49 -12.94
C VAL A 413 -7.67 -9.40 -12.83
N ASP A 414 -8.50 -9.26 -13.85
CA ASP A 414 -9.62 -8.33 -13.89
C ASP A 414 -10.92 -9.12 -13.67
N ASN A 415 -11.28 -9.37 -12.42
CA ASN A 415 -12.51 -10.04 -12.05
C ASN A 415 -13.69 -9.06 -12.11
N PHE A 416 -14.92 -9.63 -12.16
CA PHE A 416 -16.15 -8.83 -12.10
C PHE A 416 -16.19 -7.99 -10.82
N SER A 417 -16.30 -6.69 -10.95
CA SER A 417 -16.18 -5.71 -9.89
C SER A 417 -17.29 -4.65 -9.92
N ALA A 418 -17.17 -3.63 -9.11
CA ALA A 418 -18.09 -2.49 -9.10
C ALA A 418 -18.17 -1.78 -10.46
N TYR A 419 -17.07 -1.70 -11.19
CA TYR A 419 -17.02 -1.05 -12.49
C TYR A 419 -17.87 -1.77 -13.54
N GLU A 420 -17.72 -3.10 -13.66
CA GLU A 420 -18.52 -3.92 -14.58
C GLU A 420 -20.00 -3.91 -14.19
N ALA A 421 -20.30 -3.96 -12.88
CA ALA A 421 -21.67 -3.85 -12.37
C ALA A 421 -22.32 -2.50 -12.74
N LEU A 422 -21.59 -1.41 -12.63
CA LEU A 422 -22.03 -0.08 -13.03
C LEU A 422 -22.24 0.03 -14.55
N GLN A 423 -21.37 -0.57 -15.35
CA GLN A 423 -21.56 -0.62 -16.81
C GLN A 423 -22.83 -1.40 -17.20
N GLN A 424 -23.08 -2.54 -16.56
CA GLN A 424 -24.32 -3.30 -16.79
C GLN A 424 -25.55 -2.51 -16.42
N LEU A 425 -25.53 -1.85 -15.25
CA LEU A 425 -26.65 -1.00 -14.83
C LEU A 425 -26.93 0.14 -15.84
N ALA A 426 -25.89 0.80 -16.33
CA ALA A 426 -26.02 1.87 -17.32
C ALA A 426 -26.58 1.33 -18.65
N ALA A 427 -26.17 0.16 -19.07
CA ALA A 427 -26.67 -0.49 -20.28
C ALA A 427 -28.17 -0.85 -20.14
N GLU A 428 -28.57 -1.41 -19.00
CA GLU A 428 -29.96 -1.74 -18.70
C GLU A 428 -30.87 -0.48 -18.67
N GLN A 429 -30.39 0.59 -18.05
CA GLN A 429 -31.12 1.87 -18.03
C GLN A 429 -31.29 2.44 -19.44
N THR A 430 -30.24 2.39 -20.25
CA THR A 430 -30.29 2.86 -21.64
C THR A 430 -31.29 2.04 -22.48
N GLN A 431 -31.32 0.72 -22.30
CA GLN A 431 -32.29 -0.15 -22.99
C GLN A 431 -33.71 0.12 -22.53
N ALA A 432 -33.93 0.30 -21.22
CA ALA A 432 -35.23 0.62 -20.66
C ALA A 432 -35.76 1.98 -21.17
N GLU A 433 -34.89 3.00 -21.24
CA GLU A 433 -35.25 4.30 -21.80
C GLU A 433 -35.60 4.23 -23.30
N GLN A 434 -34.84 3.44 -24.07
CA GLN A 434 -35.12 3.23 -25.49
C GLN A 434 -36.44 2.50 -25.68
N ALA A 435 -36.72 1.46 -24.89
CA ALA A 435 -37.99 0.73 -24.93
C ALA A 435 -39.17 1.63 -24.56
N ALA A 436 -39.06 2.40 -23.48
CA ALA A 436 -40.09 3.36 -23.06
C ALA A 436 -40.31 4.49 -24.10
N GLY A 437 -39.23 4.95 -24.77
CA GLY A 437 -39.29 5.89 -25.87
C GLY A 437 -40.01 5.31 -27.09
N ALA A 438 -39.73 4.08 -27.46
CA ALA A 438 -40.37 3.39 -28.55
C ALA A 438 -41.87 3.15 -28.27
N GLU A 439 -42.22 2.77 -27.03
CA GLU A 439 -43.59 2.57 -26.62
C GLU A 439 -44.41 3.89 -26.66
N LYS A 440 -43.86 4.98 -26.14
CA LYS A 440 -44.48 6.30 -26.23
C LYS A 440 -44.65 6.78 -27.69
N ALA A 441 -43.66 6.53 -28.55
CA ALA A 441 -43.79 6.85 -29.99
C ALA A 441 -44.88 6.02 -30.66
N ALA A 442 -45.00 4.74 -30.33
CA ALA A 442 -46.05 3.86 -30.85
C ALA A 442 -47.44 4.32 -30.39
N GLN A 443 -47.60 4.68 -29.11
CA GLN A 443 -48.87 5.21 -28.55
C GLN A 443 -49.25 6.54 -29.21
N GLN A 444 -48.31 7.45 -29.45
CA GLN A 444 -48.56 8.68 -30.16
C GLN A 444 -48.95 8.47 -31.63
N ALA A 445 -48.29 7.50 -32.30
CA ALA A 445 -48.67 7.15 -33.67
C ALA A 445 -50.07 6.52 -33.75
N GLN A 446 -50.46 5.69 -32.80
CA GLN A 446 -51.84 5.16 -32.70
C GLN A 446 -52.87 6.24 -32.43
N ALA A 447 -52.61 7.15 -31.49
CA ALA A 447 -53.50 8.25 -31.17
C ALA A 447 -53.70 9.20 -32.39
N GLN A 448 -52.60 9.42 -33.18
CA GLN A 448 -52.69 10.20 -34.44
C GLN A 448 -53.46 9.44 -35.53
N ALA A 449 -53.32 8.12 -35.61
CA ALA A 449 -54.08 7.30 -36.56
C ALA A 449 -55.57 7.23 -36.20
N GLU A 450 -55.92 7.16 -34.92
CA GLU A 450 -57.33 7.25 -34.46
C GLU A 450 -57.94 8.65 -34.71
N ALA A 451 -57.19 9.71 -34.53
CA ALA A 451 -57.63 11.09 -34.81
C ALA A 451 -57.80 11.37 -36.32
N ALA A 452 -57.15 10.60 -37.18
CA ALA A 452 -57.19 10.72 -38.63
C ALA A 452 -58.33 9.87 -39.27
N GLN A 453 -59.09 9.08 -38.53
CA GLN A 453 -60.24 8.38 -39.08
C GLN A 453 -61.38 9.34 -39.40
N PRO A 454 -61.87 9.40 -40.66
CA PRO A 454 -62.98 10.28 -41.03
C PRO A 454 -64.23 9.83 -40.26
N ALA A 455 -64.87 10.79 -39.61
CA ALA A 455 -66.13 10.58 -38.93
C ALA A 455 -67.14 9.93 -39.91
N LYS A 456 -67.71 8.77 -39.54
CA LYS A 456 -68.84 8.17 -40.27
C LYS A 456 -69.93 9.20 -40.41
N PRO A 457 -70.54 9.36 -41.62
CA PRO A 457 -71.67 10.29 -41.81
C PRO A 457 -72.86 9.80 -41.04
N GLY A 458 -73.15 10.40 -39.91
CA GLY A 458 -74.44 10.24 -39.18
C GLY A 458 -75.46 11.13 -39.85
N LEU A 459 -76.50 10.52 -40.36
CA LEU A 459 -77.77 11.17 -40.80
C LEU A 459 -78.28 12.01 -39.63
N VAL A 460 -78.37 13.31 -39.83
CA VAL A 460 -79.33 14.17 -39.13
C VAL A 460 -79.92 15.16 -40.14
N GLU A 461 -81.16 14.90 -40.50
CA GLU A 461 -82.01 15.88 -41.16
C GLU A 461 -82.32 17.06 -40.23
N GLY A 462 -82.33 18.21 -40.83
CA GLY A 462 -83.26 19.28 -40.54
C GLY A 462 -82.95 20.26 -39.42
N PHE A 463 -82.69 21.43 -39.71
CA PHE A 463 -83.61 22.59 -39.54
C PHE A 463 -82.97 23.88 -40.01
N LEU A 464 -83.77 24.59 -40.76
CA LEU A 464 -83.60 25.94 -41.35
C LEU A 464 -83.23 27.01 -40.28
N GLY A 465 -82.54 28.00 -40.73
CA GLY A 465 -82.86 29.35 -40.27
C GLY A 465 -81.71 30.33 -40.13
N GLY A 466 -81.50 31.10 -41.14
CA GLY A 466 -81.52 32.56 -41.02
C GLY A 466 -80.23 33.35 -40.78
N LEU A 467 -79.88 34.00 -41.85
CA LEU A 467 -79.58 35.42 -41.93
C LEU A 467 -78.24 36.06 -41.46
N PHE A 468 -77.71 36.76 -42.47
CA PHE A 468 -76.77 37.91 -42.40
C PHE A 468 -75.34 37.58 -41.97
N GLY A 469 -74.37 37.78 -42.75
CA GLY A 469 -74.08 38.87 -43.73
C GLY A 469 -72.72 39.42 -43.41
N GLY A 470 -71.81 39.46 -44.38
CA GLY A 470 -70.59 40.26 -44.18
C GLY A 470 -69.31 39.66 -44.83
N ARG A 471 -69.24 39.97 -46.06
CA ARG A 471 -68.11 40.27 -46.96
C ARG A 471 -66.66 40.20 -46.51
N LYS A 472 -65.89 39.50 -47.37
CA LYS A 472 -64.51 39.86 -47.87
C LYS A 472 -63.34 39.48 -46.92
N LYS A 473 -62.27 38.88 -47.37
CA LYS A 473 -61.49 38.84 -48.62
C LYS A 473 -60.57 37.64 -48.60
N ALA A 474 -60.27 37.08 -49.73
CA ALA A 474 -59.20 36.17 -50.03
C ALA A 474 -57.84 36.66 -49.55
N ASN A 475 -57.03 35.76 -49.08
CA ASN A 475 -55.71 35.66 -49.62
C ASN A 475 -55.16 34.26 -49.46
N GLN A 476 -54.45 33.91 -50.49
CA GLN A 476 -53.81 32.67 -50.81
C GLN A 476 -52.69 32.27 -49.84
N GLY A 477 -52.51 31.00 -49.68
CA GLY A 477 -51.19 30.39 -49.84
C GLY A 477 -50.36 30.18 -48.60
N LEU A 478 -49.97 28.99 -48.50
CA LEU A 478 -48.85 28.40 -47.81
C LEU A 478 -49.22 27.48 -46.63
N GLY A 479 -49.79 26.35 -47.02
CA GLY A 479 -49.62 25.13 -46.25
C GLY A 479 -48.23 24.60 -46.54
N TYR A 480 -47.26 24.86 -45.71
CA TYR A 480 -45.99 24.18 -45.70
C TYR A 480 -45.56 23.91 -44.25
N ASN A 481 -45.57 22.62 -43.89
CA ASN A 481 -44.61 21.97 -43.04
C ASN A 481 -44.26 22.60 -41.67
N VAL A 482 -45.20 22.59 -40.75
CA VAL A 482 -44.87 22.75 -39.33
C VAL A 482 -44.59 21.40 -38.66
N ALA A 483 -45.07 20.28 -39.22
CA ALA A 483 -44.88 18.93 -38.69
C ALA A 483 -43.43 18.43 -38.85
N ASP A 484 -42.73 18.77 -39.96
CA ASP A 484 -41.33 18.29 -40.19
C ASP A 484 -40.28 19.10 -39.43
N SER A 485 -40.55 20.36 -39.05
CA SER A 485 -39.58 21.17 -38.30
C SER A 485 -39.56 20.86 -36.81
N ILE A 486 -40.68 20.45 -36.24
CA ILE A 486 -40.76 20.07 -34.79
C ILE A 486 -40.18 18.67 -34.59
N GLY A 487 -40.43 17.71 -35.49
CA GLY A 487 -39.84 16.36 -35.42
C GLY A 487 -38.33 16.37 -35.57
N SER A 488 -37.76 17.21 -36.45
CA SER A 488 -36.33 17.32 -36.64
C SER A 488 -35.59 18.07 -35.52
N GLN A 489 -36.22 19.01 -34.86
CA GLN A 489 -35.65 19.70 -33.70
C GLN A 489 -35.67 18.87 -32.44
N ILE A 490 -36.75 18.10 -32.19
CA ILE A 490 -36.81 17.17 -31.04
C ILE A 490 -35.83 16.04 -31.21
N ASN A 491 -35.70 15.46 -32.42
CA ASN A 491 -34.73 14.39 -32.68
C ASN A 491 -33.28 14.86 -32.56
N ARG A 492 -32.96 16.11 -33.00
CA ARG A 492 -31.62 16.69 -32.80
C ARG A 492 -31.32 17.06 -31.35
N GLN A 493 -32.30 17.52 -30.56
CA GLN A 493 -32.07 17.81 -29.14
C GLN A 493 -31.92 16.55 -28.32
N VAL A 494 -32.71 15.49 -28.57
CA VAL A 494 -32.60 14.19 -27.90
C VAL A 494 -31.32 13.45 -28.28
N THR A 495 -30.97 13.43 -29.59
CA THR A 495 -29.71 12.81 -30.04
C THR A 495 -28.48 13.57 -29.52
N ASN A 496 -28.54 14.91 -29.43
CA ASN A 496 -27.45 15.70 -28.87
C ASN A 496 -27.36 15.64 -27.34
N ALA A 497 -28.48 15.47 -26.63
CA ALA A 497 -28.48 15.26 -25.19
C ALA A 497 -27.94 13.87 -24.82
N ILE A 498 -28.35 12.81 -25.54
CA ILE A 498 -27.84 11.44 -25.36
C ILE A 498 -26.37 11.35 -25.74
N SER A 499 -25.96 11.94 -26.90
CA SER A 499 -24.54 11.97 -27.30
C SER A 499 -23.66 12.75 -26.34
N ARG A 500 -24.16 13.80 -25.69
CA ARG A 500 -23.38 14.57 -24.71
C ARG A 500 -23.28 13.90 -23.35
N SER A 501 -24.33 13.21 -22.90
CA SER A 501 -24.26 12.49 -21.63
C SER A 501 -23.43 11.19 -21.73
N VAL A 502 -23.63 10.39 -22.78
CA VAL A 502 -22.89 9.13 -22.99
C VAL A 502 -21.46 9.38 -23.45
N MET A 503 -21.23 10.31 -24.40
CA MET A 503 -19.86 10.69 -24.79
C MET A 503 -19.11 11.47 -23.71
N GLY A 504 -19.80 12.18 -22.84
CA GLY A 504 -19.22 12.85 -21.67
C GLY A 504 -18.69 11.85 -20.64
N VAL A 505 -19.47 10.82 -20.37
CA VAL A 505 -19.09 9.74 -19.44
C VAL A 505 -17.96 8.88 -20.04
N ILE A 506 -18.10 8.43 -21.29
CA ILE A 506 -17.08 7.59 -21.96
C ILE A 506 -15.79 8.39 -22.22
N LYS A 507 -15.88 9.66 -22.59
CA LYS A 507 -14.69 10.49 -22.85
C LYS A 507 -13.97 10.95 -21.58
N ASN A 508 -14.67 10.97 -20.43
CA ASN A 508 -14.04 11.18 -19.13
C ASN A 508 -13.50 9.90 -18.51
N MET A 509 -13.96 8.72 -18.93
CA MET A 509 -13.44 7.42 -18.51
C MET A 509 -12.26 6.93 -19.37
N LEU A 510 -12.08 7.48 -20.59
CA LEU A 510 -10.98 7.14 -21.51
C LEU A 510 -9.86 8.20 -21.54
N LYS A 511 -9.86 9.13 -20.63
CA LYS A 511 -8.76 10.07 -20.34
C LYS A 511 -8.30 9.90 -18.90
#